data_2f10a99a14e014c4933e6627b7e04730
#
_entry.id   2f10a99a14e014c4933e6627b7e04730
#
_cell.length_a   1.000
_cell.length_b   1.000
_cell.length_c   1.000
_cell.angle_alpha   90.00
_cell.angle_beta   90.00
_cell.angle_gamma   90.00
#
_symmetry.space_group_name_H-M   'P 1'
#
loop_
_entity.id
_entity.type
_entity.pdbx_description
1 polymer ?
#
loop_
_entity_poly.entity_id
_entity_poly.type
_entity_poly.pdbx_seq_one_letter_code
_entity_poly.pdbx_strand_id
1 'polypeptide(L)'
;MEHCETFQKQTYRNRCLIATTNGIQALTVPVERDAEQIGSVRISDHGNWRHLHWNALKSAYGESPFFDYYQDDIRPFFEQRWDYLLDFNEAIREKMCELLDIQPSVCYTKEFTVYSLRFTDDYSAASSADQEGLASKSTVNCKPSTVNNIIDFRSAIRPKHAEPDPDFTPKRYYQVYEQKHGFLPNLSILDLLFNMGPESVLYL
;
A
#
# COMPACT_ATOMS: atom_id res chain seq x y z
N MET A 1 8.19 -7.13 -1.77
CA MET A 1 8.16 -5.67 -1.63
C MET A 1 9.43 -5.09 -2.18
N GLU A 2 9.39 -3.99 -2.88
CA GLU A 2 10.53 -3.44 -3.61
C GLU A 2 11.19 -2.29 -2.83
N HIS A 3 12.48 -2.44 -2.48
CA HIS A 3 13.24 -1.42 -1.75
C HIS A 3 13.83 -0.34 -2.66
N CYS A 4 13.98 -0.65 -3.94
CA CYS A 4 14.65 0.22 -4.92
C CYS A 4 13.68 1.02 -5.79
N GLU A 5 12.38 0.95 -5.49
CA GLU A 5 11.38 1.73 -6.21
C GLU A 5 11.60 3.22 -6.01
N THR A 6 11.43 4.00 -7.08
CA THR A 6 11.48 5.46 -7.00
C THR A 6 10.29 5.98 -6.19
N PHE A 7 10.58 6.78 -5.16
CA PHE A 7 9.54 7.37 -4.33
C PHE A 7 8.71 8.38 -5.13
N GLN A 8 7.39 8.19 -5.12
CA GLN A 8 6.42 9.10 -5.72
C GLN A 8 5.58 9.77 -4.64
N LYS A 9 5.59 11.11 -4.62
CA LYS A 9 4.81 11.91 -3.67
C LYS A 9 3.32 11.75 -3.92
N GLN A 10 2.53 11.90 -2.84
CA GLN A 10 1.06 11.86 -2.88
C GLN A 10 0.49 10.53 -3.40
N THR A 11 1.19 9.45 -3.16
CA THR A 11 0.74 8.08 -3.41
C THR A 11 0.43 7.38 -2.10
N TYR A 12 -0.10 6.17 -2.16
CA TYR A 12 -0.35 5.34 -0.97
C TYR A 12 0.92 4.90 -0.23
N ARG A 13 2.12 5.23 -0.74
CA ARG A 13 3.39 4.98 -0.05
C ARG A 13 3.56 5.79 1.23
N ASN A 14 3.03 7.02 1.24
CA ASN A 14 3.07 7.89 2.43
C ASN A 14 1.72 8.52 2.78
N ARG A 15 0.62 7.97 2.23
CA ARG A 15 -0.72 8.52 2.43
C ARG A 15 -1.74 7.40 2.57
N CYS A 16 -2.68 7.57 3.49
CA CYS A 16 -3.91 6.79 3.52
C CYS A 16 -5.13 7.71 3.51
N LEU A 17 -6.30 7.15 3.21
CA LEU A 17 -7.58 7.86 3.18
C LEU A 17 -8.46 7.31 4.29
N ILE A 18 -9.09 8.20 5.04
CA ILE A 18 -10.04 7.86 6.11
C ILE A 18 -11.39 8.52 5.85
N ALA A 19 -12.46 7.92 6.35
CA ALA A 19 -13.78 8.55 6.39
C ALA A 19 -13.85 9.49 7.59
N THR A 20 -14.48 10.66 7.40
CA THR A 20 -14.75 11.63 8.46
C THR A 20 -16.16 12.19 8.30
N THR A 21 -16.61 12.97 9.28
CA THR A 21 -17.88 13.70 9.20
C THR A 21 -17.99 14.61 7.97
N ASN A 22 -16.87 15.05 7.40
CA ASN A 22 -16.83 15.95 6.25
C ASN A 22 -16.51 15.24 4.91
N GLY A 23 -16.51 13.92 4.91
CA GLY A 23 -16.13 13.09 3.76
C GLY A 23 -14.74 12.50 3.90
N ILE A 24 -14.08 12.24 2.78
CA ILE A 24 -12.76 11.59 2.76
C ILE A 24 -11.68 12.59 3.16
N GLN A 25 -10.87 12.20 4.13
CA GLN A 25 -9.67 12.93 4.57
C GLN A 25 -8.41 12.12 4.27
N ALA A 26 -7.38 12.79 3.73
CA ALA A 26 -6.08 12.17 3.52
C ALA A 26 -5.16 12.42 4.72
N LEU A 27 -4.60 11.36 5.28
CA LEU A 27 -3.52 11.42 6.25
C LEU A 27 -2.20 11.17 5.50
N THR A 28 -1.31 12.15 5.52
CA THR A 28 -0.06 12.10 4.77
C THR A 28 1.12 12.22 5.73
N VAL A 29 1.97 11.21 5.76
CA VAL A 29 3.24 11.23 6.50
C VAL A 29 4.20 12.18 5.77
N PRO A 30 4.70 13.24 6.43
CA PRO A 30 5.66 14.15 5.81
C PRO A 30 7.01 13.45 5.67
N VAL A 31 7.68 13.68 4.53
CA VAL A 31 8.99 13.11 4.24
C VAL A 31 9.98 14.18 3.83
N GLU A 32 11.26 13.94 4.07
CA GLU A 32 12.37 14.75 3.58
C GLU A 32 12.49 14.63 2.06
N ARG A 33 13.05 15.68 1.41
CA ARG A 33 12.96 15.81 -0.05
C ARG A 33 14.07 15.11 -0.82
N ASP A 34 15.09 14.62 -0.12
CA ASP A 34 16.39 14.30 -0.71
C ASP A 34 16.55 12.85 -1.15
N ALA A 35 15.53 11.99 -0.95
CA ALA A 35 15.62 10.58 -1.28
C ALA A 35 14.87 10.25 -2.57
N GLU A 36 15.55 9.57 -3.49
CA GLU A 36 14.96 9.06 -4.73
C GLU A 36 14.32 7.68 -4.54
N GLN A 37 14.96 6.81 -3.77
CA GLN A 37 14.49 5.44 -3.53
C GLN A 37 13.69 5.34 -2.23
N ILE A 38 12.61 4.54 -2.24
CA ILE A 38 11.73 4.40 -1.08
C ILE A 38 12.45 3.88 0.17
N GLY A 39 13.44 3.02 0.01
CA GLY A 39 14.23 2.49 1.12
C GLY A 39 15.07 3.54 1.87
N SER A 40 15.34 4.69 1.26
CA SER A 40 16.13 5.80 1.83
C SER A 40 15.29 7.01 2.23
N VAL A 41 13.95 6.97 2.03
CA VAL A 41 13.05 8.07 2.36
C VAL A 41 12.95 8.25 3.87
N ARG A 42 13.38 9.40 4.37
CA ARG A 42 13.27 9.75 5.79
C ARG A 42 11.95 10.45 6.09
N ILE A 43 11.40 10.13 7.26
CA ILE A 43 10.22 10.83 7.79
C ILE A 43 10.68 12.15 8.39
N SER A 44 9.96 13.22 8.03
CA SER A 44 10.17 14.53 8.62
C SER A 44 9.35 14.70 9.90
N ASP A 45 9.96 15.28 10.93
CA ASP A 45 9.25 15.62 12.18
C ASP A 45 8.51 16.97 12.08
N HIS A 46 8.52 17.60 10.90
CA HIS A 46 7.86 18.88 10.71
C HIS A 46 6.34 18.80 10.88
N GLY A 47 5.75 19.77 11.59
CA GLY A 47 4.30 19.97 11.62
C GLY A 47 3.52 19.07 12.59
N ASN A 48 4.17 18.42 13.56
CA ASN A 48 3.51 17.61 14.60
C ASN A 48 2.46 16.60 14.04
N TRP A 49 2.79 16.04 12.86
CA TRP A 49 1.87 15.21 12.08
C TRP A 49 1.36 13.99 12.86
N ARG A 50 2.18 13.41 13.75
CA ARG A 50 1.79 12.24 14.57
C ARG A 50 0.57 12.56 15.43
N HIS A 51 0.63 13.64 16.16
CA HIS A 51 -0.48 14.10 16.99
C HIS A 51 -1.74 14.44 16.17
N LEU A 52 -1.54 15.11 15.03
CA LEU A 52 -2.64 15.47 14.13
C LEU A 52 -3.32 14.23 13.53
N HIS A 53 -2.54 13.23 13.09
CA HIS A 53 -3.09 11.99 12.55
C HIS A 53 -3.82 11.19 13.62
N TRP A 54 -3.23 11.05 14.82
CA TRP A 54 -3.89 10.36 15.93
C TRP A 54 -5.22 11.02 16.32
N ASN A 55 -5.25 12.33 16.44
CA ASN A 55 -6.48 13.07 16.72
C ASN A 55 -7.50 12.95 15.60
N ALA A 56 -7.08 12.93 14.35
CA ALA A 56 -7.95 12.69 13.22
C ALA A 56 -8.59 11.28 13.27
N LEU A 57 -7.82 10.24 13.60
CA LEU A 57 -8.33 8.89 13.79
C LEU A 57 -9.31 8.80 14.95
N LYS A 58 -8.98 9.38 16.11
CA LYS A 58 -9.90 9.43 17.27
C LYS A 58 -11.21 10.17 16.95
N SER A 59 -11.11 11.29 16.25
CA SER A 59 -12.30 12.07 15.86
C SER A 59 -13.14 11.35 14.81
N ALA A 60 -12.52 10.60 13.92
CA ALA A 60 -13.20 9.88 12.85
C ALA A 60 -13.84 8.58 13.33
N TYR A 61 -13.17 7.85 14.22
CA TYR A 61 -13.56 6.47 14.56
C TYR A 61 -13.86 6.24 16.03
N GLY A 62 -13.82 7.28 16.89
CA GLY A 62 -14.11 7.12 18.33
C GLY A 62 -15.49 6.55 18.64
N GLU A 63 -16.44 6.66 17.70
CA GLU A 63 -17.77 6.06 17.82
C GLU A 63 -17.93 4.77 16.99
N SER A 64 -16.84 4.30 16.35
CA SER A 64 -16.88 3.03 15.62
C SER A 64 -16.91 1.85 16.58
N PRO A 65 -17.60 0.76 16.23
CA PRO A 65 -17.84 -0.37 17.15
C PRO A 65 -16.58 -1.00 17.75
N PHE A 66 -15.47 -0.98 17.02
CA PHE A 66 -14.24 -1.65 17.43
C PHE A 66 -13.05 -0.70 17.65
N PHE A 67 -13.24 0.63 17.60
CA PHE A 67 -12.14 1.58 17.80
C PHE A 67 -11.50 1.40 19.18
N ASP A 68 -12.29 1.32 20.26
CA ASP A 68 -11.77 1.16 21.62
C ASP A 68 -10.99 -0.15 21.81
N TYR A 69 -11.34 -1.17 21.03
CA TYR A 69 -10.65 -2.46 21.08
C TYR A 69 -9.25 -2.41 20.47
N TYR A 70 -9.08 -1.67 19.35
CA TYR A 70 -7.83 -1.66 18.58
C TYR A 70 -6.97 -0.40 18.78
N GLN A 71 -7.49 0.64 19.45
CA GLN A 71 -6.77 1.91 19.56
C GLN A 71 -5.40 1.78 20.25
N ASP A 72 -5.27 0.90 21.24
CA ASP A 72 -4.01 0.71 21.98
C ASP A 72 -2.92 0.02 21.14
N ASP A 73 -3.31 -0.77 20.15
CA ASP A 73 -2.40 -1.38 19.19
C ASP A 73 -1.90 -0.39 18.12
N ILE A 74 -2.76 0.57 17.75
CA ILE A 74 -2.48 1.53 16.68
C ILE A 74 -1.78 2.79 17.19
N ARG A 75 -2.11 3.23 18.39
CA ARG A 75 -1.59 4.46 19.01
C ARG A 75 -0.04 4.54 19.05
N PRO A 76 0.71 3.47 19.36
CA PRO A 76 2.17 3.52 19.42
C PRO A 76 2.83 3.99 18.13
N PHE A 77 2.22 3.74 16.95
CA PHE A 77 2.76 4.21 15.66
C PHE A 77 2.79 5.73 15.54
N PHE A 78 1.95 6.42 16.30
CA PHE A 78 1.86 7.87 16.32
C PHE A 78 2.54 8.51 17.55
N GLU A 79 2.99 7.71 18.51
CA GLU A 79 3.77 8.17 19.68
C GLU A 79 5.26 7.97 19.48
N GLN A 80 5.65 6.91 18.78
CA GLN A 80 7.05 6.60 18.50
C GLN A 80 7.60 7.48 17.37
N ARG A 81 8.91 7.69 17.40
CA ARG A 81 9.65 8.31 16.31
C ARG A 81 10.11 7.25 15.32
N TRP A 82 9.88 7.53 14.06
CA TRP A 82 10.29 6.71 12.93
C TRP A 82 11.25 7.49 12.06
N ASP A 83 12.42 6.92 11.77
CA ASP A 83 13.42 7.57 10.92
C ASP A 83 13.13 7.34 9.44
N TYR A 84 12.72 6.13 9.05
CA TYR A 84 12.47 5.78 7.66
C TYR A 84 11.01 5.45 7.40
N LEU A 85 10.52 5.90 6.23
CA LEU A 85 9.15 5.66 5.80
C LEU A 85 8.87 4.17 5.57
N LEU A 86 9.86 3.44 5.04
CA LEU A 86 9.71 2.01 4.79
C LEU A 86 9.54 1.23 6.08
N ASP A 87 10.35 1.52 7.12
CA ASP A 87 10.26 0.85 8.42
C ASP A 87 8.89 1.10 9.08
N PHE A 88 8.41 2.34 9.01
CA PHE A 88 7.07 2.70 9.49
C PHE A 88 5.97 1.91 8.77
N ASN A 89 6.04 1.84 7.43
CA ASN A 89 5.05 1.12 6.63
C ASN A 89 5.07 -0.39 6.90
N GLU A 90 6.27 -0.98 7.05
CA GLU A 90 6.41 -2.39 7.35
C GLU A 90 5.87 -2.73 8.73
N ALA A 91 6.19 -1.95 9.74
CA ALA A 91 5.68 -2.15 11.09
C ALA A 91 4.14 -2.05 11.15
N ILE A 92 3.54 -1.07 10.45
CA ILE A 92 2.07 -0.99 10.33
C ILE A 92 1.52 -2.21 9.59
N ARG A 93 2.13 -2.61 8.46
CA ARG A 93 1.69 -3.78 7.70
C ARG A 93 1.69 -5.04 8.57
N GLU A 94 2.78 -5.27 9.31
CA GLU A 94 2.89 -6.43 10.22
C GLU A 94 1.81 -6.39 11.30
N LYS A 95 1.61 -5.24 11.94
CA LYS A 95 0.55 -5.08 12.93
C LYS A 95 -0.85 -5.30 12.34
N MET A 96 -1.13 -4.78 11.15
CA MET A 96 -2.42 -5.03 10.49
C MET A 96 -2.62 -6.51 10.16
N CYS A 97 -1.58 -7.20 9.69
CA CYS A 97 -1.65 -8.64 9.44
C CYS A 97 -1.91 -9.42 10.73
N GLU A 98 -1.27 -9.05 11.85
CA GLU A 98 -1.52 -9.61 13.17
C GLU A 98 -2.98 -9.43 13.61
N LEU A 99 -3.50 -8.19 13.56
CA LEU A 99 -4.85 -7.85 13.99
C LEU A 99 -5.95 -8.49 13.12
N LEU A 100 -5.65 -8.79 11.87
CA LEU A 100 -6.54 -9.45 10.92
C LEU A 100 -6.38 -10.97 10.89
N ASP A 101 -5.45 -11.51 11.68
CA ASP A 101 -5.07 -12.94 11.71
C ASP A 101 -4.71 -13.49 10.31
N ILE A 102 -3.96 -12.70 9.52
CA ILE A 102 -3.48 -13.10 8.20
C ILE A 102 -1.95 -13.22 8.21
N GLN A 103 -1.41 -14.24 7.54
CA GLN A 103 0.02 -14.52 7.48
C GLN A 103 0.52 -14.53 6.03
N PRO A 104 0.67 -13.36 5.39
CA PRO A 104 1.15 -13.32 4.02
C PRO A 104 2.63 -13.69 3.95
N SER A 105 3.01 -14.46 2.94
CA SER A 105 4.43 -14.67 2.64
C SER A 105 4.98 -13.46 1.89
N VAL A 106 5.83 -12.66 2.55
CA VAL A 106 6.39 -11.44 1.98
C VAL A 106 7.88 -11.65 1.65
N CYS A 107 8.24 -11.40 0.40
CA CYS A 107 9.63 -11.38 -0.06
C CYS A 107 10.04 -9.97 -0.47
N TYR A 108 11.27 -9.59 -0.13
CA TYR A 108 11.84 -8.30 -0.53
C TYR A 108 12.70 -8.48 -1.77
N THR A 109 12.45 -7.66 -2.78
CA THR A 109 13.26 -7.63 -4.01
C THR A 109 14.18 -6.41 -3.98
N LYS A 110 15.48 -6.62 -4.27
CA LYS A 110 16.46 -5.54 -4.39
C LYS A 110 16.52 -4.96 -5.80
N GLU A 111 16.17 -5.77 -6.79
CA GLU A 111 16.10 -5.38 -8.20
C GLU A 111 14.87 -6.03 -8.82
N PHE A 112 14.09 -5.25 -9.53
CA PHE A 112 12.93 -5.73 -10.27
C PHE A 112 13.10 -5.35 -11.75
N THR A 113 13.32 -6.36 -12.58
CA THR A 113 13.35 -6.17 -14.04
C THR A 113 12.03 -6.70 -14.60
N VAL A 114 11.18 -5.80 -15.06
CA VAL A 114 10.00 -6.17 -15.85
C VAL A 114 10.47 -6.47 -17.26
N TYR A 115 10.51 -7.72 -17.64
CA TYR A 115 10.53 -8.06 -19.05
C TYR A 115 9.13 -7.75 -19.60
N SER A 116 8.99 -6.61 -20.24
CA SER A 116 7.80 -6.34 -21.05
C SER A 116 7.84 -7.29 -22.23
N LEU A 117 7.18 -8.43 -22.11
CA LEU A 117 6.81 -9.21 -23.28
C LEU A 117 5.81 -8.35 -24.05
N ARG A 118 6.29 -7.58 -25.02
CA ARG A 118 5.45 -7.07 -26.08
C ARG A 118 5.01 -8.30 -26.87
N PHE A 119 3.78 -8.74 -26.67
CA PHE A 119 3.12 -9.57 -27.66
C PHE A 119 2.96 -8.70 -28.91
N THR A 120 3.89 -8.78 -29.83
CA THR A 120 3.64 -8.39 -31.20
C THR A 120 2.87 -9.54 -31.81
N ASP A 121 1.59 -9.34 -32.06
CA ASP A 121 0.84 -10.14 -33.00
C ASP A 121 1.44 -9.90 -34.41
N ASP A 122 2.45 -10.66 -34.74
CA ASP A 122 2.95 -10.76 -36.12
C ASP A 122 3.18 -12.23 -36.49
N TYR A 123 2.13 -12.77 -37.06
CA TYR A 123 2.20 -13.96 -37.89
C TYR A 123 2.74 -13.53 -39.27
N SER A 124 4.05 -13.58 -39.49
CA SER A 124 4.60 -13.80 -40.83
C SER A 124 6.09 -14.16 -40.80
N ALA A 125 6.31 -15.36 -41.19
CA ALA A 125 7.44 -15.97 -41.90
C ALA A 125 8.85 -15.35 -41.88
N ALA A 126 9.80 -16.19 -41.39
CA ALA A 126 11.09 -16.54 -41.91
C ALA A 126 12.06 -15.44 -42.41
N SER A 127 13.20 -15.27 -41.78
CA SER A 127 14.53 -15.74 -42.24
C SER A 127 15.68 -15.09 -41.48
N SER A 128 16.57 -15.93 -41.00
CA SER A 128 18.03 -15.84 -40.90
C SER A 128 18.76 -14.65 -40.30
N ALA A 129 19.66 -15.03 -39.39
CA ALA A 129 21.04 -14.56 -39.17
C ALA A 129 21.31 -13.51 -38.10
N ASP A 130 22.03 -14.00 -37.07
CA ASP A 130 23.17 -13.42 -36.34
C ASP A 130 23.12 -11.96 -35.84
N GLN A 131 23.11 -11.81 -34.49
CA GLN A 131 24.19 -11.07 -33.83
C GLN A 131 24.10 -11.21 -32.30
N GLU A 132 25.22 -11.62 -31.74
CA GLU A 132 25.57 -11.64 -30.32
C GLU A 132 25.57 -10.22 -29.73
N GLY A 133 25.10 -10.06 -28.48
CA GLY A 133 25.27 -8.81 -27.78
C GLY A 133 24.76 -8.84 -26.34
N LEU A 134 25.64 -9.13 -25.41
CA LEU A 134 25.66 -8.81 -23.97
C LEU A 134 24.35 -8.93 -23.17
N ALA A 135 24.16 -10.10 -22.61
CA ALA A 135 23.26 -10.30 -21.47
C ALA A 135 23.97 -9.86 -20.18
N SER A 136 23.54 -8.76 -19.60
CA SER A 136 23.86 -8.37 -18.24
C SER A 136 23.12 -9.30 -17.28
N LYS A 137 23.85 -10.13 -16.54
CA LYS A 137 23.32 -11.06 -15.53
C LYS A 137 22.98 -10.28 -14.28
N SER A 138 21.71 -10.12 -13.95
CA SER A 138 21.27 -9.74 -12.63
C SER A 138 20.75 -10.96 -11.87
N THR A 139 21.39 -11.26 -10.77
CA THR A 139 21.14 -12.42 -9.92
C THR A 139 19.98 -12.11 -8.97
N VAL A 140 18.81 -12.65 -9.26
CA VAL A 140 17.69 -12.65 -8.32
C VAL A 140 17.83 -13.89 -7.42
N ASN A 141 18.04 -13.69 -6.12
CA ASN A 141 18.21 -14.75 -5.12
C ASN A 141 16.89 -15.26 -4.53
N CYS A 142 15.78 -15.15 -5.25
CA CYS A 142 14.57 -15.92 -5.00
C CYS A 142 14.45 -16.96 -6.12
N LYS A 143 14.38 -18.25 -5.77
CA LYS A 143 14.18 -19.31 -6.77
C LYS A 143 12.93 -19.02 -7.59
N PRO A 144 13.03 -18.78 -8.90
CA PRO A 144 11.83 -18.57 -9.71
C PRO A 144 11.15 -19.92 -9.94
N SER A 145 10.14 -20.21 -9.16
CA SER A 145 9.15 -21.21 -9.61
C SER A 145 8.13 -20.46 -10.46
N THR A 146 8.22 -20.65 -11.76
CA THR A 146 7.32 -20.17 -12.82
C THR A 146 7.25 -18.66 -13.07
N VAL A 147 7.90 -18.24 -14.16
CA VAL A 147 7.97 -16.86 -14.69
C VAL A 147 6.62 -16.31 -15.19
N ASN A 148 5.52 -17.06 -15.07
CA ASN A 148 4.25 -16.72 -15.74
C ASN A 148 3.14 -16.12 -14.88
N ASN A 149 3.39 -15.75 -13.61
CA ASN A 149 2.31 -15.21 -12.74
C ASN A 149 2.79 -14.05 -11.83
N ILE A 150 3.57 -13.11 -12.35
CA ILE A 150 3.82 -11.86 -11.60
C ILE A 150 2.75 -10.86 -12.01
N ILE A 151 1.88 -10.50 -11.07
CA ILE A 151 0.88 -9.45 -11.26
C ILE A 151 1.49 -8.13 -10.73
N ASP A 152 1.57 -7.13 -11.60
CA ASP A 152 2.10 -5.82 -11.25
C ASP A 152 0.95 -4.84 -10.94
N PHE A 153 0.78 -4.51 -9.66
CA PHE A 153 -0.25 -3.57 -9.20
C PHE A 153 0.18 -2.11 -9.14
N ARG A 154 1.41 -1.76 -9.58
CA ARG A 154 1.93 -0.39 -9.47
C ARG A 154 1.10 0.66 -10.22
N SER A 155 0.43 0.26 -11.29
CA SER A 155 -0.48 1.12 -12.05
C SER A 155 -1.93 1.06 -11.55
N ALA A 156 -2.39 -0.07 -11.04
CA ALA A 156 -3.73 -0.25 -10.52
C ALA A 156 -3.92 0.41 -9.13
N ILE A 157 -2.94 0.27 -8.23
CA ILE A 157 -3.04 0.81 -6.86
C ILE A 157 -2.48 2.22 -6.80
N ARG A 158 -3.27 3.21 -7.23
CA ARG A 158 -2.93 4.64 -7.22
C ARG A 158 -4.10 5.49 -6.71
N PRO A 159 -3.86 6.60 -5.96
CA PRO A 159 -4.93 7.49 -5.51
C PRO A 159 -5.56 8.32 -6.65
N LYS A 160 -4.84 8.48 -7.78
CA LYS A 160 -5.31 9.19 -8.97
C LYS A 160 -4.97 8.38 -10.21
N HIS A 161 -5.88 8.36 -11.19
CA HIS A 161 -5.68 7.65 -12.46
C HIS A 161 -5.30 6.18 -12.26
N ALA A 162 -5.93 5.51 -11.28
CA ALA A 162 -5.81 4.08 -11.12
C ALA A 162 -6.33 3.39 -12.39
N GLU A 163 -5.58 2.41 -12.88
CA GLU A 163 -6.09 1.53 -13.92
C GLU A 163 -7.15 0.61 -13.32
N PRO A 164 -8.24 0.32 -14.03
CA PRO A 164 -9.23 -0.63 -13.54
C PRO A 164 -8.58 -1.98 -13.26
N ASP A 165 -8.83 -2.54 -12.10
CA ASP A 165 -8.48 -3.92 -11.79
C ASP A 165 -9.72 -4.79 -12.07
N PRO A 166 -9.70 -5.62 -13.12
CA PRO A 166 -10.86 -6.42 -13.50
C PRO A 166 -11.19 -7.51 -12.47
N ASP A 167 -10.20 -7.91 -11.66
CA ASP A 167 -10.33 -8.99 -10.69
C ASP A 167 -10.73 -8.47 -9.30
N PHE A 168 -10.78 -7.15 -9.11
CA PHE A 168 -11.11 -6.54 -7.82
C PHE A 168 -12.39 -5.72 -7.86
N THR A 169 -13.36 -6.12 -7.05
CA THR A 169 -14.58 -5.35 -6.77
C THR A 169 -14.67 -5.08 -5.28
N PRO A 170 -14.69 -3.79 -4.84
CA PRO A 170 -14.82 -3.45 -3.44
C PRO A 170 -16.09 -4.05 -2.83
N LYS A 171 -15.93 -4.85 -1.78
CA LYS A 171 -17.07 -5.38 -1.02
C LYS A 171 -17.59 -4.28 -0.09
N ARG A 172 -18.91 -4.11 -0.05
CA ARG A 172 -19.55 -3.15 0.84
C ARG A 172 -19.58 -3.70 2.26
N TYR A 173 -19.11 -2.90 3.21
CA TYR A 173 -19.14 -3.18 4.65
C TYR A 173 -19.75 -2.00 5.40
N TYR A 174 -20.08 -2.18 6.66
CA TYR A 174 -20.61 -1.11 7.50
C TYR A 174 -19.57 0.01 7.70
N GLN A 175 -19.98 1.26 7.50
CA GLN A 175 -19.17 2.45 7.74
C GLN A 175 -19.97 3.44 8.60
N VAL A 176 -19.35 4.00 9.66
CA VAL A 176 -20.01 4.95 10.59
C VAL A 176 -20.68 6.12 9.86
N TYR A 177 -20.06 6.61 8.78
CA TYR A 177 -20.57 7.75 8.03
C TYR A 177 -21.38 7.38 6.79
N GLU A 178 -21.75 6.12 6.61
CA GLU A 178 -22.45 5.65 5.40
C GLU A 178 -23.81 6.34 5.22
N GLN A 179 -24.52 6.63 6.31
CA GLN A 179 -25.80 7.35 6.23
C GLN A 179 -25.66 8.76 5.65
N LYS A 180 -24.49 9.40 5.86
CA LYS A 180 -24.24 10.78 5.41
C LYS A 180 -23.63 10.86 4.00
N HIS A 181 -22.70 9.97 3.71
CA HIS A 181 -21.87 10.06 2.49
C HIS A 181 -22.11 8.91 1.49
N GLY A 182 -22.94 7.93 1.86
CA GLY A 182 -22.98 6.66 1.16
C GLY A 182 -21.73 5.80 1.45
N PHE A 183 -21.63 4.65 0.81
CA PHE A 183 -20.45 3.80 0.92
C PHE A 183 -19.24 4.44 0.21
N LEU A 184 -18.15 4.60 0.94
CA LEU A 184 -16.89 5.17 0.46
C LEU A 184 -15.89 4.02 0.23
N PRO A 185 -15.61 3.63 -1.03
CA PRO A 185 -14.65 2.57 -1.33
C PRO A 185 -13.21 3.05 -1.18
N ASN A 186 -12.28 2.09 -1.13
CA ASN A 186 -10.83 2.32 -1.14
C ASN A 186 -10.30 3.21 0.00
N LEU A 187 -10.89 3.10 1.16
CA LEU A 187 -10.36 3.70 2.38
C LEU A 187 -9.22 2.87 2.97
N SER A 188 -8.54 3.42 3.96
CA SER A 188 -7.53 2.70 4.73
C SER A 188 -8.11 1.42 5.34
N ILE A 189 -7.29 0.38 5.46
CA ILE A 189 -7.64 -0.84 6.21
C ILE A 189 -8.10 -0.55 7.65
N LEU A 190 -7.67 0.57 8.22
CA LEU A 190 -8.14 1.03 9.54
C LEU A 190 -9.64 1.30 9.57
N ASP A 191 -10.21 1.83 8.47
CA ASP A 191 -11.67 2.04 8.36
C ASP A 191 -12.42 0.71 8.47
N LEU A 192 -11.95 -0.29 7.73
CA LEU A 192 -12.52 -1.64 7.78
C LEU A 192 -12.37 -2.26 9.18
N LEU A 193 -11.16 -2.19 9.76
CA LEU A 193 -10.86 -2.78 11.08
C LEU A 193 -11.70 -2.15 12.20
N PHE A 194 -11.80 -0.82 12.25
CA PHE A 194 -12.56 -0.13 13.29
C PHE A 194 -14.08 -0.31 13.16
N ASN A 195 -14.58 -0.56 11.96
CA ASN A 195 -16.01 -0.76 11.73
C ASN A 195 -16.46 -2.24 11.82
N MET A 196 -15.60 -3.19 11.36
CA MET A 196 -15.95 -4.61 11.24
C MET A 196 -15.22 -5.50 12.24
N GLY A 197 -14.14 -5.02 12.86
CA GLY A 197 -13.37 -5.79 13.83
C GLY A 197 -12.87 -7.12 13.26
N PRO A 198 -13.08 -8.24 13.97
CA PRO A 198 -12.62 -9.57 13.53
C PRO A 198 -13.25 -10.03 12.20
N GLU A 199 -14.41 -9.52 11.83
CA GLU A 199 -15.07 -9.84 10.56
C GLU A 199 -14.40 -9.17 9.34
N SER A 200 -13.45 -8.27 9.55
CA SER A 200 -12.75 -7.55 8.49
C SER A 200 -12.16 -8.50 7.42
N VAL A 201 -11.67 -9.66 7.83
CA VAL A 201 -11.08 -10.66 6.91
C VAL A 201 -12.07 -11.12 5.83
N LEU A 202 -13.38 -11.07 6.07
CA LEU A 202 -14.42 -11.48 5.11
C LEU A 202 -14.59 -10.47 3.96
N TYR A 203 -14.04 -9.27 4.10
CA TYR A 203 -14.17 -8.17 3.15
C TYR A 203 -12.88 -7.83 2.39
N LEU A 204 -11.81 -8.57 2.65
CA LEU A 204 -10.52 -8.49 1.96
C LEU A 204 -10.48 -9.24 0.62
#